data_89a80c26ef064f6ce29fadcf2306b7a4
#
_entry.id   89a80c26ef064f6ce29fadcf2306b7a4
#
_cell.length_a   1.000
_cell.length_b   1.000
_cell.length_c   1.000
_cell.angle_alpha   90.00
_cell.angle_beta   90.00
_cell.angle_gamma   90.00
#
_symmetry.space_group_name_H-M   'P 1'
#
loop_
_entity.id
_entity.type
_entity.pdbx_description
1 polymer ?
#
loop_
_entity_poly.entity_id
_entity_poly.type
_entity_poly.pdbx_seq_one_letter_code
_entity_poly.pdbx_strand_id
1 'polypeptide(L)'
;MTDVSSKSRNLLKTLPGVLISIFFLWYTFKGISFEHIRALRLVHPAWIAGVLAFTFASYTLRCVRWTNMMLPTGARFRVCARVLMTSLAANNIMPLRIGDIMRVFTYADDLGTTPSVILSTVILEKLLDIFVLVLMFVATMSSIATHRLHVIAYVSLAISSAGLLVLLLGARMLQPKIAALFKRLPKNAKLEKIEHWILLALDAVARIGIVGSLLLLVQSAVIWGCEGMIFLSALKLLGVHADRVSPWLAVSFANLSYLIPSSPGAIGPFELAVKTSLVSHGAADPQAALFGLALHAWLLISVTGAGGLIFFTHRFRTHNKKPLLQEIETLPAELP
;
A
#
# COMPACT_ATOMS: atom_id res chain seq x y z
N MET A 1 2.16 -26.36 -28.97
CA MET A 1 1.95 -25.04 -29.58
C MET A 1 1.10 -24.07 -28.75
N THR A 2 0.68 -24.40 -27.53
CA THR A 2 -0.23 -23.58 -26.68
C THR A 2 0.47 -22.61 -25.70
N ASP A 3 1.77 -22.74 -25.49
CA ASP A 3 2.49 -21.97 -24.45
C ASP A 3 3.02 -20.59 -24.92
N VAL A 4 3.29 -20.43 -26.20
CA VAL A 4 3.78 -19.17 -26.79
C VAL A 4 2.67 -18.10 -26.85
N SER A 5 1.42 -18.52 -27.05
CA SER A 5 0.24 -17.63 -27.13
C SER A 5 -0.10 -16.98 -25.77
N SER A 6 0.11 -17.69 -24.66
CA SER A 6 -0.19 -17.18 -23.31
C SER A 6 0.86 -16.15 -22.83
N LYS A 7 2.14 -16.37 -23.15
CA LYS A 7 3.24 -15.43 -22.84
C LYS A 7 3.12 -14.12 -23.61
N SER A 8 2.78 -14.17 -24.91
CA SER A 8 2.60 -12.96 -25.72
C SER A 8 1.39 -12.13 -25.26
N ARG A 9 0.30 -12.79 -24.83
CA ARG A 9 -0.92 -12.15 -24.30
C ARG A 9 -0.67 -11.44 -22.96
N ASN A 10 0.18 -11.98 -22.11
CA ASN A 10 0.54 -11.36 -20.83
C ASN A 10 1.51 -10.18 -21.03
N LEU A 11 2.44 -10.28 -21.97
CA LEU A 11 3.32 -9.15 -22.36
C LEU A 11 2.52 -7.96 -22.91
N LEU A 12 1.52 -8.21 -23.76
CA LEU A 12 0.63 -7.15 -24.28
C LEU A 12 -0.16 -6.42 -23.19
N LYS A 13 -0.53 -7.11 -22.10
CA LYS A 13 -1.26 -6.50 -20.97
C LYS A 13 -0.39 -5.62 -20.07
N THR A 14 0.91 -5.90 -19.97
CA THR A 14 1.85 -5.11 -19.16
C THR A 14 2.49 -3.96 -19.94
N LEU A 15 2.48 -4.04 -21.27
CA LEU A 15 3.10 -3.05 -22.15
C LEU A 15 2.63 -1.60 -21.92
N PRO A 16 1.32 -1.30 -21.78
CA PRO A 16 0.86 0.07 -21.52
C PRO A 16 1.44 0.64 -20.22
N GLY A 17 1.47 -0.14 -19.15
CA GLY A 17 2.04 0.30 -17.87
C GLY A 17 3.54 0.59 -17.96
N VAL A 18 4.29 -0.23 -18.71
CA VAL A 18 5.72 -0.01 -18.94
C VAL A 18 5.96 1.24 -19.78
N LEU A 19 5.17 1.47 -20.84
CA LEU A 19 5.27 2.67 -21.67
C LEU A 19 4.98 3.94 -20.87
N ILE A 20 3.96 3.92 -20.02
CA ILE A 20 3.63 5.01 -19.11
C ILE A 20 4.81 5.28 -18.17
N SER A 21 5.43 4.26 -17.59
CA SER A 21 6.58 4.41 -16.71
C SER A 21 7.79 4.99 -17.43
N ILE A 22 8.10 4.51 -18.63
CA ILE A 22 9.20 5.04 -19.45
C ILE A 22 8.96 6.51 -19.77
N PHE A 23 7.75 6.88 -20.16
CA PHE A 23 7.38 8.27 -20.42
C PHE A 23 7.60 9.16 -19.20
N PHE A 24 7.10 8.75 -18.03
CA PHE A 24 7.25 9.54 -16.80
C PHE A 24 8.71 9.63 -16.34
N LEU A 25 9.49 8.55 -16.43
CA LEU A 25 10.92 8.58 -16.14
C LEU A 25 11.67 9.52 -17.09
N TRP A 26 11.45 9.37 -18.39
CA TRP A 26 12.06 10.27 -19.36
C TRP A 26 11.74 11.74 -19.07
N TYR A 27 10.46 12.05 -18.80
CA TYR A 27 10.03 13.41 -18.49
C TYR A 27 10.65 13.93 -17.18
N THR A 28 10.75 13.09 -16.17
CA THR A 28 11.32 13.43 -14.85
C THR A 28 12.81 13.72 -14.94
N PHE A 29 13.55 12.91 -15.70
CA PHE A 29 15.01 12.99 -15.78
C PHE A 29 15.53 13.74 -17.00
N LYS A 30 14.65 14.30 -17.82
CA LYS A 30 15.05 15.15 -18.96
C LYS A 30 15.87 16.34 -18.49
N GLY A 31 17.12 16.45 -18.98
CA GLY A 31 18.05 17.54 -18.64
C GLY A 31 18.91 17.27 -17.39
N ILE A 32 18.81 16.09 -16.77
CA ILE A 32 19.71 15.70 -15.68
C ILE A 32 20.98 15.10 -16.25
N SER A 33 22.15 15.71 -15.96
CA SER A 33 23.46 15.23 -16.35
C SER A 33 24.09 14.27 -15.33
N PHE A 34 25.08 13.52 -15.76
CA PHE A 34 25.86 12.64 -14.86
C PHE A 34 26.55 13.42 -13.72
N GLU A 35 26.87 14.69 -13.94
CA GLU A 35 27.46 15.55 -12.91
C GLU A 35 26.53 15.79 -11.75
N HIS A 36 25.23 15.96 -12.01
CA HIS A 36 24.22 16.09 -10.95
C HIS A 36 24.13 14.82 -10.09
N ILE A 37 24.26 13.63 -10.69
CA ILE A 37 24.28 12.36 -9.97
C ILE A 37 25.51 12.26 -9.07
N ARG A 38 26.70 12.64 -9.57
CA ARG A 38 27.94 12.67 -8.79
C ARG A 38 27.94 13.70 -7.66
N ALA A 39 27.16 14.76 -7.82
CA ALA A 39 26.99 15.79 -6.81
C ALA A 39 26.10 15.36 -5.64
N LEU A 40 25.36 14.26 -5.77
CA LEU A 40 24.51 13.72 -4.68
C LEU A 40 25.43 13.20 -3.57
N ARG A 41 25.37 13.83 -2.40
CA ARG A 41 26.16 13.47 -1.24
C ARG A 41 25.29 13.40 0.00
N LEU A 42 25.72 12.60 0.97
CA LEU A 42 25.13 12.59 2.31
C LEU A 42 25.62 13.83 3.07
N VAL A 43 24.80 14.87 3.11
CA VAL A 43 25.16 16.16 3.73
C VAL A 43 25.08 16.07 5.26
N HIS A 44 24.03 15.43 5.77
CA HIS A 44 23.83 15.25 7.19
C HIS A 44 23.60 13.77 7.55
N PRO A 45 24.65 12.92 7.66
CA PRO A 45 24.54 11.47 7.80
C PRO A 45 23.74 11.01 9.01
N ALA A 46 23.68 11.82 10.09
CA ALA A 46 22.91 11.49 11.28
C ALA A 46 21.41 11.25 10.98
N TRP A 47 20.88 11.85 9.92
CA TRP A 47 19.49 11.66 9.51
C TRP A 47 19.20 10.29 8.90
N ILE A 48 20.21 9.44 8.64
CA ILE A 48 20.03 8.02 8.33
C ILE A 48 19.24 7.34 9.46
N ALA A 49 19.56 7.66 10.72
CA ALA A 49 18.82 7.12 11.87
C ALA A 49 17.34 7.47 11.81
N GLY A 50 16.99 8.69 11.40
CA GLY A 50 15.59 9.11 11.20
C GLY A 50 14.91 8.32 10.08
N VAL A 51 15.56 8.16 8.93
CA VAL A 51 15.03 7.36 7.80
C VAL A 51 14.76 5.93 8.26
N LEU A 52 15.71 5.28 8.94
CA LEU A 52 15.57 3.90 9.42
C LEU A 52 14.47 3.77 10.49
N ALA A 53 14.48 4.66 11.49
CA ALA A 53 13.53 4.61 12.60
C ALA A 53 12.09 4.81 12.13
N PHE A 54 11.83 5.81 11.29
CA PHE A 54 10.49 6.07 10.78
C PHE A 54 10.03 5.03 9.75
N THR A 55 10.95 4.44 8.96
CA THR A 55 10.64 3.30 8.10
C THR A 55 10.20 2.09 8.93
N PHE A 56 10.96 1.75 9.97
CA PHE A 56 10.60 0.65 10.87
C PHE A 56 9.27 0.91 11.60
N ALA A 57 9.07 2.13 12.11
CA ALA A 57 7.85 2.54 12.79
C ALA A 57 6.63 2.44 11.84
N SER A 58 6.73 2.97 10.62
CA SER A 58 5.65 2.94 9.63
C SER A 58 5.21 1.50 9.33
N TYR A 59 6.14 0.60 9.01
CA TYR A 59 5.78 -0.79 8.70
C TYR A 59 5.27 -1.57 9.92
N THR A 60 5.83 -1.32 11.11
CA THR A 60 5.32 -1.92 12.34
C THR A 60 3.89 -1.47 12.64
N LEU A 61 3.61 -0.17 12.52
CA LEU A 61 2.28 0.38 12.72
C LEU A 61 1.27 -0.14 11.68
N ARG A 62 1.68 -0.33 10.42
CA ARG A 62 0.85 -0.98 9.40
C ARG A 62 0.49 -2.42 9.80
N CYS A 63 1.46 -3.18 10.33
CA CYS A 63 1.21 -4.53 10.83
C CYS A 63 0.25 -4.53 12.03
N VAL A 64 0.43 -3.60 12.98
CA VAL A 64 -0.47 -3.44 14.14
C VAL A 64 -1.86 -3.05 13.68
N ARG A 65 -2.00 -2.04 12.80
CA ARG A 65 -3.30 -1.59 12.27
C ARG A 65 -4.05 -2.74 11.58
N TRP A 66 -3.36 -3.49 10.72
CA TRP A 66 -4.03 -4.59 10.03
C TRP A 66 -4.39 -5.74 10.98
N THR A 67 -3.56 -6.03 11.99
CA THR A 67 -3.91 -6.97 13.05
C THR A 67 -5.16 -6.52 13.81
N ASN A 68 -5.28 -5.22 14.11
CA ASN A 68 -6.47 -4.67 14.76
C ASN A 68 -7.74 -4.84 13.89
N MET A 69 -7.62 -4.70 12.57
CA MET A 69 -8.73 -4.99 11.64
C MET A 69 -9.10 -6.49 11.64
N MET A 70 -8.13 -7.37 11.89
CA MET A 70 -8.31 -8.83 11.91
C MET A 70 -8.65 -9.39 13.29
N LEU A 71 -8.70 -8.57 14.37
CA LEU A 71 -9.02 -9.01 15.74
C LEU A 71 -10.29 -9.86 15.83
N PRO A 72 -11.40 -9.54 15.13
CA PRO A 72 -12.62 -10.35 15.19
C PRO A 72 -12.46 -11.79 14.67
N THR A 73 -11.37 -12.08 13.93
CA THR A 73 -11.08 -13.43 13.41
C THR A 73 -10.19 -14.24 14.33
N GLY A 74 -9.61 -13.64 15.39
CA GLY A 74 -8.63 -14.29 16.25
C GLY A 74 -7.23 -14.42 15.64
N ALA A 75 -6.96 -13.82 14.48
CA ALA A 75 -5.66 -13.89 13.79
C ALA A 75 -4.54 -13.28 14.65
N ARG A 76 -3.42 -14.01 14.77
CA ARG A 76 -2.28 -13.59 15.60
C ARG A 76 -1.42 -12.56 14.88
N PHE A 77 -0.87 -11.59 15.61
CA PHE A 77 0.00 -10.54 15.09
C PHE A 77 1.12 -11.07 14.17
N ARG A 78 1.81 -12.15 14.58
CA ARG A 78 2.91 -12.73 13.78
C ARG A 78 2.46 -13.21 12.39
N VAL A 79 1.24 -13.77 12.30
CA VAL A 79 0.66 -14.22 11.02
C VAL A 79 0.26 -13.01 10.19
N CYS A 80 -0.43 -12.05 10.79
CA CYS A 80 -0.82 -10.81 10.12
C CYS A 80 0.39 -10.05 9.59
N ALA A 81 1.43 -9.85 10.41
CA ALA A 81 2.65 -9.15 10.01
C ALA A 81 3.35 -9.87 8.84
N ARG A 82 3.48 -11.21 8.91
CA ARG A 82 4.05 -12.01 7.82
C ARG A 82 3.27 -11.82 6.52
N VAL A 83 1.96 -12.00 6.57
CA VAL A 83 1.09 -11.91 5.39
C VAL A 83 1.11 -10.50 4.80
N LEU A 84 1.00 -9.47 5.64
CA LEU A 84 1.05 -8.07 5.19
C LEU A 84 2.39 -7.73 4.53
N MET A 85 3.51 -7.99 5.19
CA MET A 85 4.84 -7.66 4.66
C MET A 85 5.15 -8.41 3.36
N THR A 86 4.78 -9.70 3.29
CA THR A 86 4.93 -10.48 2.05
C THR A 86 4.06 -9.91 0.93
N SER A 87 2.82 -9.49 1.21
CA SER A 87 1.94 -8.89 0.21
C SER A 87 2.44 -7.53 -0.28
N LEU A 88 2.99 -6.70 0.60
CA LEU A 88 3.59 -5.42 0.24
C LEU A 88 4.82 -5.61 -0.65
N ALA A 89 5.69 -6.57 -0.32
CA ALA A 89 6.83 -6.93 -1.17
C ALA A 89 6.38 -7.44 -2.56
N ALA A 90 5.34 -8.27 -2.60
CA ALA A 90 4.78 -8.75 -3.86
C ALA A 90 4.18 -7.62 -4.71
N ASN A 91 3.55 -6.60 -4.10
CA ASN A 91 3.04 -5.43 -4.82
C ASN A 91 4.15 -4.61 -5.51
N ASN A 92 5.36 -4.60 -4.96
CA ASN A 92 6.50 -3.91 -5.56
C ASN A 92 7.10 -4.65 -6.76
N ILE A 93 7.01 -5.99 -6.77
CA ILE A 93 7.62 -6.84 -7.79
C ILE A 93 6.63 -7.16 -8.91
N MET A 94 5.36 -7.40 -8.54
CA MET A 94 4.33 -7.88 -9.44
C MET A 94 3.44 -6.74 -9.96
N PRO A 95 3.01 -6.78 -11.22
CA PRO A 95 2.09 -5.78 -11.76
C PRO A 95 0.71 -5.90 -11.11
N LEU A 96 -0.13 -4.85 -11.29
CA LEU A 96 -1.54 -4.83 -10.88
C LEU A 96 -1.77 -5.07 -9.37
N ARG A 97 -0.77 -4.80 -8.52
CA ARG A 97 -0.87 -4.98 -7.07
C ARG A 97 -1.33 -6.41 -6.67
N ILE A 98 -0.80 -7.41 -7.36
CA ILE A 98 -1.13 -8.83 -7.13
C ILE A 98 -0.90 -9.25 -5.67
N GLY A 99 0.00 -8.59 -4.94
CA GLY A 99 0.20 -8.84 -3.52
C GLY A 99 -1.06 -8.64 -2.67
N ASP A 100 -1.90 -7.64 -2.96
CA ASP A 100 -3.19 -7.47 -2.28
C ASP A 100 -4.15 -8.61 -2.61
N ILE A 101 -4.14 -9.11 -3.84
CA ILE A 101 -4.92 -10.29 -4.27
C ILE A 101 -4.42 -11.55 -3.57
N MET A 102 -3.11 -11.75 -3.51
CA MET A 102 -2.49 -12.87 -2.77
C MET A 102 -2.90 -12.83 -1.29
N ARG A 103 -2.91 -11.65 -0.66
CA ARG A 103 -3.34 -11.48 0.73
C ARG A 103 -4.75 -12.00 0.95
N VAL A 104 -5.66 -11.73 0.01
CA VAL A 104 -7.07 -12.14 0.09
C VAL A 104 -7.25 -13.64 -0.14
N PHE A 105 -6.64 -14.20 -1.17
CA PHE A 105 -6.96 -15.55 -1.62
C PHE A 105 -5.95 -16.61 -1.17
N THR A 106 -4.66 -16.28 -1.07
CA THR A 106 -3.62 -17.27 -0.77
C THR A 106 -3.45 -17.51 0.72
N TYR A 107 -3.72 -16.49 1.56
CA TYR A 107 -3.46 -16.57 3.01
C TYR A 107 -4.72 -16.69 3.87
N ALA A 108 -5.87 -16.99 3.28
CA ALA A 108 -7.13 -17.12 4.02
C ALA A 108 -7.06 -18.23 5.09
N ASP A 109 -6.52 -19.39 4.73
CA ASP A 109 -6.33 -20.52 5.64
C ASP A 109 -5.34 -20.20 6.76
N ASP A 110 -4.22 -19.55 6.44
CA ASP A 110 -3.21 -19.12 7.43
C ASP A 110 -3.79 -18.16 8.48
N LEU A 111 -4.77 -17.37 8.08
CA LEU A 111 -5.46 -16.38 8.91
C LEU A 111 -6.70 -16.94 9.61
N GLY A 112 -7.10 -18.19 9.31
CA GLY A 112 -8.26 -18.85 9.88
C GLY A 112 -9.59 -18.15 9.55
N THR A 113 -9.69 -17.54 8.34
CA THR A 113 -10.88 -16.75 7.95
C THR A 113 -11.18 -16.88 6.46
N THR A 114 -12.26 -16.26 6.02
CA THR A 114 -12.69 -16.30 4.62
C THR A 114 -12.06 -15.17 3.79
N PRO A 115 -11.86 -15.37 2.48
CA PRO A 115 -11.38 -14.32 1.58
C PRO A 115 -12.22 -13.03 1.61
N SER A 116 -13.52 -13.14 1.84
CA SER A 116 -14.43 -11.98 1.92
C SER A 116 -14.11 -11.07 3.11
N VAL A 117 -13.80 -11.65 4.27
CA VAL A 117 -13.40 -10.89 5.46
C VAL A 117 -12.06 -10.20 5.23
N ILE A 118 -11.09 -10.89 4.64
CA ILE A 118 -9.79 -10.28 4.33
C ILE A 118 -9.97 -9.13 3.31
N LEU A 119 -10.77 -9.36 2.27
CA LEU A 119 -11.05 -8.33 1.25
C LEU A 119 -11.66 -7.08 1.87
N SER A 120 -12.60 -7.22 2.82
CA SER A 120 -13.19 -6.08 3.51
C SER A 120 -12.15 -5.26 4.29
N THR A 121 -11.20 -5.94 4.96
CA THR A 121 -10.11 -5.24 5.67
C THR A 121 -9.16 -4.53 4.70
N VAL A 122 -8.88 -5.13 3.53
CA VAL A 122 -8.06 -4.49 2.48
C VAL A 122 -8.76 -3.25 1.93
N ILE A 123 -10.07 -3.33 1.64
CA ILE A 123 -10.85 -2.17 1.18
C ILE A 123 -10.86 -1.07 2.25
N LEU A 124 -11.14 -1.41 3.49
CA LEU A 124 -11.12 -0.45 4.60
C LEU A 124 -9.75 0.21 4.76
N GLU A 125 -8.67 -0.58 4.71
CA GLU A 125 -7.30 -0.08 4.72
C GLU A 125 -7.07 0.97 3.63
N LYS A 126 -7.44 0.66 2.38
CA LYS A 126 -7.27 1.59 1.24
C LYS A 126 -8.11 2.85 1.38
N LEU A 127 -9.33 2.75 1.88
CA LEU A 127 -10.19 3.92 2.10
C LEU A 127 -9.62 4.84 3.19
N LEU A 128 -9.14 4.28 4.30
CA LEU A 128 -8.48 5.05 5.35
C LEU A 128 -7.20 5.73 4.83
N ASP A 129 -6.38 5.02 4.06
CA ASP A 129 -5.15 5.54 3.49
C ASP A 129 -5.44 6.67 2.49
N ILE A 130 -6.38 6.47 1.55
CA ILE A 130 -6.78 7.50 0.58
C ILE A 130 -7.33 8.73 1.30
N PHE A 131 -8.19 8.54 2.30
CA PHE A 131 -8.75 9.66 3.07
C PHE A 131 -7.66 10.51 3.72
N VAL A 132 -6.72 9.88 4.45
CA VAL A 132 -5.63 10.61 5.11
C VAL A 132 -4.70 11.27 4.10
N LEU A 133 -4.35 10.60 3.00
CA LEU A 133 -3.50 11.16 1.94
C LEU A 133 -4.15 12.36 1.25
N VAL A 134 -5.44 12.27 0.93
CA VAL A 134 -6.17 13.40 0.32
C VAL A 134 -6.29 14.55 1.30
N LEU A 135 -6.54 14.28 2.60
CA LEU A 135 -6.57 15.29 3.64
C LEU A 135 -5.21 16.01 3.76
N MET A 136 -4.11 15.25 3.79
CA MET A 136 -2.75 15.79 3.80
C MET A 136 -2.48 16.62 2.53
N PHE A 137 -2.87 16.11 1.36
CA PHE A 137 -2.73 16.81 0.09
C PHE A 137 -3.48 18.14 0.10
N VAL A 138 -4.74 18.16 0.52
CA VAL A 138 -5.55 19.40 0.65
C VAL A 138 -4.92 20.38 1.63
N ALA A 139 -4.43 19.89 2.77
CA ALA A 139 -3.82 20.74 3.80
C ALA A 139 -2.49 21.38 3.34
N THR A 140 -1.76 20.71 2.43
CA THR A 140 -0.40 21.13 2.02
C THR A 140 -0.34 21.85 0.68
N MET A 141 -1.38 21.72 -0.17
CA MET A 141 -1.36 22.31 -1.51
C MET A 141 -1.79 23.78 -1.57
N SER A 142 -2.22 24.38 -0.45
CA SER A 142 -2.93 25.65 -0.41
C SER A 142 -2.19 26.86 -1.02
N SER A 143 -0.87 26.81 -1.14
CA SER A 143 -0.05 27.94 -1.64
C SER A 143 0.29 27.88 -3.15
N ILE A 144 0.03 26.77 -3.86
CA ILE A 144 0.64 26.54 -5.18
C ILE A 144 -0.36 26.09 -6.24
N ALA A 145 -1.51 25.57 -5.82
CA ALA A 145 -2.45 24.92 -6.72
C ALA A 145 -3.29 25.93 -7.52
N THR A 146 -3.48 25.62 -8.80
CA THR A 146 -4.49 26.29 -9.62
C THR A 146 -5.89 26.00 -9.10
N HIS A 147 -6.86 26.88 -9.39
CA HIS A 147 -8.26 26.69 -8.98
C HIS A 147 -8.80 25.28 -9.35
N ARG A 148 -8.43 24.76 -10.52
CA ARG A 148 -8.83 23.41 -10.96
C ARG A 148 -8.31 22.30 -10.03
N LEU A 149 -7.06 22.40 -9.58
CA LEU A 149 -6.48 21.42 -8.65
C LEU A 149 -7.15 21.47 -7.28
N HIS A 150 -7.50 22.67 -6.78
CA HIS A 150 -8.29 22.83 -5.56
C HIS A 150 -9.64 22.12 -5.67
N VAL A 151 -10.38 22.33 -6.76
CA VAL A 151 -11.67 21.67 -6.99
C VAL A 151 -11.52 20.15 -7.01
N ILE A 152 -10.55 19.62 -7.75
CA ILE A 152 -10.29 18.17 -7.80
C ILE A 152 -9.98 17.63 -6.40
N ALA A 153 -9.14 18.31 -5.63
CA ALA A 153 -8.75 17.87 -4.30
C ALA A 153 -9.93 17.89 -3.31
N TYR A 154 -10.72 18.96 -3.30
CA TYR A 154 -11.92 19.04 -2.44
C TYR A 154 -12.99 18.03 -2.82
N VAL A 155 -13.21 17.80 -4.12
CA VAL A 155 -14.12 16.75 -4.61
C VAL A 155 -13.62 15.38 -4.20
N SER A 156 -12.32 15.10 -4.35
CA SER A 156 -11.72 13.83 -3.91
C SER A 156 -11.82 13.63 -2.39
N LEU A 157 -11.63 14.72 -1.61
CA LEU A 157 -11.82 14.68 -0.16
C LEU A 157 -13.29 14.41 0.21
N ALA A 158 -14.24 15.07 -0.47
CA ALA A 158 -15.66 14.84 -0.24
C ALA A 158 -16.07 13.39 -0.58
N ILE A 159 -15.61 12.86 -1.72
CA ILE A 159 -15.90 11.48 -2.13
C ILE A 159 -15.27 10.48 -1.16
N SER A 160 -14.01 10.66 -0.79
CA SER A 160 -13.33 9.74 0.15
C SER A 160 -13.94 9.80 1.54
N SER A 161 -14.34 10.99 2.02
CA SER A 161 -15.04 11.17 3.29
C SER A 161 -16.42 10.49 3.27
N ALA A 162 -17.19 10.71 2.20
CA ALA A 162 -18.49 10.08 2.04
C ALA A 162 -18.36 8.54 1.96
N GLY A 163 -17.41 8.03 1.19
CA GLY A 163 -17.12 6.59 1.12
C GLY A 163 -16.75 5.99 2.48
N LEU A 164 -15.89 6.68 3.24
CA LEU A 164 -15.51 6.25 4.58
C LEU A 164 -16.68 6.30 5.56
N LEU A 165 -17.48 7.37 5.56
CA LEU A 165 -18.67 7.49 6.39
C LEU A 165 -19.71 6.41 6.07
N VAL A 166 -19.97 6.17 4.78
CA VAL A 166 -20.89 5.12 4.33
C VAL A 166 -20.39 3.74 4.80
N LEU A 167 -19.11 3.47 4.70
CA LEU A 167 -18.55 2.18 5.14
C LEU A 167 -18.60 2.03 6.66
N LEU A 168 -18.18 3.04 7.42
CA LEU A 168 -18.06 2.95 8.89
C LEU A 168 -19.38 3.06 9.61
N LEU A 169 -20.23 3.99 9.21
CA LEU A 169 -21.53 4.24 9.85
C LEU A 169 -22.67 3.49 9.15
N GLY A 170 -22.58 3.36 7.84
CA GLY A 170 -23.62 2.79 7.01
C GLY A 170 -23.55 1.27 6.89
N ALA A 171 -22.47 0.61 7.30
CA ALA A 171 -22.33 -0.83 7.11
C ALA A 171 -23.51 -1.62 7.65
N ARG A 172 -23.97 -1.32 8.89
CA ARG A 172 -25.16 -1.95 9.48
C ARG A 172 -26.45 -1.58 8.78
N MET A 173 -26.59 -0.35 8.29
CA MET A 173 -27.78 0.14 7.60
C MET A 173 -27.83 -0.30 6.14
N LEU A 174 -26.71 -0.54 5.52
CA LEU A 174 -26.60 -0.97 4.13
C LEU A 174 -26.86 -2.45 3.94
N GLN A 175 -26.54 -3.29 4.92
CA GLN A 175 -26.79 -4.75 4.83
C GLN A 175 -28.21 -5.09 4.39
N PRO A 176 -29.30 -4.63 5.06
CA PRO A 176 -30.65 -4.96 4.64
C PRO A 176 -31.04 -4.37 3.28
N LYS A 177 -30.54 -3.18 2.96
CA LYS A 177 -30.80 -2.53 1.66
C LYS A 177 -30.15 -3.27 0.52
N ILE A 178 -28.89 -3.71 0.69
CA ILE A 178 -28.14 -4.49 -0.29
C ILE A 178 -28.78 -5.86 -0.47
N ALA A 179 -29.11 -6.56 0.62
CA ALA A 179 -29.83 -7.83 0.55
C ALA A 179 -31.18 -7.68 -0.18
N ALA A 180 -31.92 -6.59 0.06
CA ALA A 180 -33.18 -6.30 -0.65
C ALA A 180 -32.96 -6.00 -2.14
N LEU A 181 -31.86 -5.33 -2.49
CA LEU A 181 -31.48 -5.08 -3.89
C LEU A 181 -31.18 -6.38 -4.62
N PHE A 182 -30.36 -7.26 -4.03
CA PHE A 182 -30.01 -8.55 -4.64
C PHE A 182 -31.22 -9.48 -4.78
N LYS A 183 -32.21 -9.40 -3.86
CA LYS A 183 -33.47 -10.14 -4.02
C LYS A 183 -34.29 -9.75 -5.24
N ARG A 184 -34.07 -8.54 -5.79
CA ARG A 184 -34.75 -8.05 -7.02
C ARG A 184 -34.01 -8.45 -8.31
N LEU A 185 -32.78 -8.93 -8.21
CA LEU A 185 -32.00 -9.36 -9.36
C LEU A 185 -32.30 -10.82 -9.71
N PRO A 186 -32.14 -11.23 -11.00
CA PRO A 186 -32.34 -12.61 -11.41
C PRO A 186 -31.40 -13.53 -10.64
N LYS A 187 -31.92 -14.61 -10.08
CA LYS A 187 -31.14 -15.60 -9.32
C LYS A 187 -30.09 -16.25 -10.21
N ASN A 188 -28.83 -16.02 -9.89
CA ASN A 188 -27.67 -16.59 -10.57
C ASN A 188 -26.63 -16.93 -9.50
N ALA A 189 -26.02 -18.12 -9.57
CA ALA A 189 -25.01 -18.58 -8.63
C ALA A 189 -23.83 -17.60 -8.47
N LYS A 190 -23.47 -16.85 -9.54
CA LYS A 190 -22.45 -15.79 -9.46
C LYS A 190 -22.92 -14.59 -8.63
N LEU A 191 -24.17 -14.17 -8.79
CA LEU A 191 -24.76 -13.05 -8.06
C LEU A 191 -24.96 -13.38 -6.58
N GLU A 192 -25.42 -14.59 -6.25
CA GLU A 192 -25.55 -15.07 -4.87
C GLU A 192 -24.16 -15.10 -4.16
N LYS A 193 -23.12 -15.53 -4.86
CA LYS A 193 -21.75 -15.50 -4.33
C LYS A 193 -21.27 -14.07 -4.08
N ILE A 194 -21.54 -13.14 -4.99
CA ILE A 194 -21.20 -11.73 -4.87
C ILE A 194 -21.96 -11.08 -3.70
N GLU A 195 -23.28 -11.32 -3.60
CA GLU A 195 -24.11 -10.87 -2.46
C GLU A 195 -23.52 -11.34 -1.13
N HIS A 196 -23.26 -12.64 -1.01
CA HIS A 196 -22.68 -13.22 0.20
C HIS A 196 -21.35 -12.55 0.58
N TRP A 197 -20.45 -12.31 -0.40
CA TRP A 197 -19.19 -11.65 -0.15
C TRP A 197 -19.35 -10.20 0.30
N ILE A 198 -20.28 -9.46 -0.30
CA ILE A 198 -20.56 -8.06 0.08
C ILE A 198 -21.14 -8.01 1.50
N LEU A 199 -22.09 -8.87 1.80
CA LEU A 199 -22.71 -8.91 3.14
C LEU A 199 -21.71 -9.30 4.23
N LEU A 200 -20.84 -10.28 3.98
CA LEU A 200 -19.75 -10.64 4.91
C LEU A 200 -18.75 -9.48 5.08
N ALA A 201 -18.42 -8.77 4.01
CA ALA A 201 -17.54 -7.61 4.07
C ALA A 201 -18.13 -6.49 4.92
N LEU A 202 -19.41 -6.19 4.76
CA LEU A 202 -20.11 -5.19 5.56
C LEU A 202 -20.23 -5.61 7.03
N ASP A 203 -20.48 -6.89 7.30
CA ASP A 203 -20.53 -7.41 8.67
C ASP A 203 -19.18 -7.28 9.39
N ALA A 204 -18.08 -7.61 8.69
CA ALA A 204 -16.73 -7.48 9.25
C ALA A 204 -16.43 -6.02 9.65
N VAL A 205 -16.80 -5.04 8.81
CA VAL A 205 -16.64 -3.62 9.14
C VAL A 205 -17.57 -3.19 10.27
N ALA A 206 -18.81 -3.65 10.27
CA ALA A 206 -19.79 -3.31 11.30
C ALA A 206 -19.38 -3.80 12.71
N ARG A 207 -18.63 -4.91 12.80
CA ARG A 207 -18.10 -5.46 14.07
C ARG A 207 -16.99 -4.60 14.68
N ILE A 208 -16.25 -3.81 13.87
CA ILE A 208 -15.21 -2.91 14.38
C ILE A 208 -15.79 -1.81 15.26
N GLY A 209 -16.99 -1.33 14.94
CA GLY A 209 -17.69 -0.28 15.68
C GLY A 209 -17.03 1.11 15.55
N ILE A 210 -17.65 2.12 16.17
CA ILE A 210 -17.22 3.52 16.04
C ILE A 210 -15.85 3.75 16.69
N VAL A 211 -15.64 3.22 17.90
CA VAL A 211 -14.38 3.41 18.65
C VAL A 211 -13.22 2.75 17.90
N GLY A 212 -13.42 1.52 17.41
CA GLY A 212 -12.42 0.84 16.59
C GLY A 212 -12.11 1.59 15.31
N SER A 213 -13.13 2.16 14.65
CA SER A 213 -12.97 2.95 13.44
C SER A 213 -12.17 4.23 13.66
N LEU A 214 -12.41 4.94 14.76
CA LEU A 214 -11.62 6.12 15.15
C LEU A 214 -10.16 5.74 15.46
N LEU A 215 -9.94 4.63 16.16
CA LEU A 215 -8.61 4.12 16.41
C LEU A 215 -7.86 3.81 15.11
N LEU A 216 -8.51 3.14 14.14
CA LEU A 216 -7.93 2.84 12.84
C LEU A 216 -7.60 4.12 12.05
N LEU A 217 -8.44 5.14 12.15
CA LEU A 217 -8.20 6.44 11.52
C LEU A 217 -6.97 7.14 12.14
N VAL A 218 -6.88 7.16 13.48
CA VAL A 218 -5.70 7.71 14.17
C VAL A 218 -4.44 6.93 13.81
N GLN A 219 -4.50 5.59 13.78
CA GLN A 219 -3.37 4.77 13.35
C GLN A 219 -2.96 5.09 11.90
N SER A 220 -3.93 5.30 10.99
CA SER A 220 -3.64 5.70 9.61
C SER A 220 -2.95 7.07 9.54
N ALA A 221 -3.42 8.05 10.32
CA ALA A 221 -2.80 9.36 10.39
C ALA A 221 -1.35 9.29 10.92
N VAL A 222 -1.10 8.48 11.96
CA VAL A 222 0.25 8.27 12.50
C VAL A 222 1.17 7.54 11.50
N ILE A 223 0.66 6.53 10.79
CA ILE A 223 1.41 5.84 9.74
C ILE A 223 1.86 6.82 8.65
N TRP A 224 0.95 7.63 8.14
CA TRP A 224 1.28 8.63 7.11
C TRP A 224 2.13 9.78 7.67
N GLY A 225 1.99 10.09 8.96
CA GLY A 225 2.92 10.96 9.68
C GLY A 225 4.35 10.40 9.69
N CYS A 226 4.52 9.12 9.99
CA CYS A 226 5.83 8.45 9.90
C CYS A 226 6.39 8.47 8.48
N GLU A 227 5.55 8.23 7.45
CA GLU A 227 5.97 8.35 6.05
C GLU A 227 6.47 9.77 5.73
N GLY A 228 5.73 10.82 6.13
CA GLY A 228 6.18 12.20 5.98
C GLY A 228 7.53 12.47 6.68
N MET A 229 7.75 11.87 7.85
CA MET A 229 9.03 11.96 8.56
C MET A 229 10.15 11.21 7.86
N ILE A 230 9.88 10.12 7.11
CA ILE A 230 10.89 9.50 6.23
C ILE A 230 11.32 10.49 5.15
N PHE A 231 10.35 11.14 4.47
CA PHE A 231 10.63 12.15 3.45
C PHE A 231 11.43 13.32 4.02
N LEU A 232 11.02 13.86 5.17
CA LEU A 232 11.74 14.94 5.85
C LEU A 232 13.17 14.54 6.22
N SER A 233 13.34 13.35 6.81
CA SER A 233 14.67 12.83 7.20
C SER A 233 15.57 12.64 5.99
N ALA A 234 15.03 12.13 4.89
CA ALA A 234 15.76 11.95 3.64
C ALA A 234 16.15 13.30 2.99
N LEU A 235 15.26 14.32 3.02
CA LEU A 235 15.59 15.68 2.57
C LEU A 235 16.77 16.26 3.36
N LYS A 236 16.75 16.11 4.68
CA LYS A 236 17.86 16.55 5.55
C LYS A 236 19.14 15.75 5.29
N LEU A 237 19.03 14.44 5.12
CA LEU A 237 20.14 13.54 4.83
C LEU A 237 20.88 13.96 3.56
N LEU A 238 20.14 14.28 2.50
CA LEU A 238 20.70 14.64 1.18
C LEU A 238 20.94 16.15 1.01
N GLY A 239 20.60 16.98 2.01
CA GLY A 239 20.78 18.43 1.94
C GLY A 239 19.91 19.10 0.87
N VAL A 240 18.76 18.53 0.53
CA VAL A 240 17.83 19.14 -0.42
C VAL A 240 17.05 20.24 0.29
N HIS A 241 17.19 21.49 -0.21
CA HIS A 241 16.52 22.65 0.33
C HIS A 241 15.12 22.77 -0.28
N ALA A 242 14.12 22.67 0.58
CA ALA A 242 12.73 22.92 0.27
C ALA A 242 12.02 23.39 1.54
N ASP A 243 10.85 23.98 1.42
CA ASP A 243 10.13 24.47 2.59
C ASP A 243 9.65 23.34 3.51
N ARG A 244 9.09 23.69 4.68
CA ARG A 244 8.65 22.72 5.70
C ARG A 244 7.41 21.94 5.30
N VAL A 245 6.66 22.41 4.31
CA VAL A 245 5.41 21.79 3.82
C VAL A 245 5.72 20.73 2.76
N SER A 246 6.79 20.91 2.01
CA SER A 246 7.17 20.09 0.87
C SER A 246 7.22 18.56 1.13
N PRO A 247 7.75 18.04 2.26
CA PRO A 247 7.78 16.59 2.49
C PRO A 247 6.36 16.01 2.63
N TRP A 248 5.44 16.76 3.22
CA TRP A 248 4.05 16.32 3.42
C TRP A 248 3.25 16.33 2.12
N LEU A 249 3.47 17.34 1.27
CA LEU A 249 2.91 17.34 -0.08
C LEU A 249 3.52 16.22 -0.92
N ALA A 250 4.84 16.02 -0.85
CA ALA A 250 5.53 14.99 -1.62
C ALA A 250 5.06 13.59 -1.24
N VAL A 251 4.91 13.25 0.07
CA VAL A 251 4.41 11.94 0.48
C VAL A 251 2.99 11.70 0.02
N SER A 252 2.10 12.70 0.14
CA SER A 252 0.71 12.53 -0.28
C SER A 252 0.60 12.39 -1.80
N PHE A 253 1.26 13.26 -2.58
CA PHE A 253 1.18 13.21 -4.03
C PHE A 253 1.86 11.98 -4.62
N ALA A 254 3.03 11.59 -4.10
CA ALA A 254 3.72 10.36 -4.50
C ALA A 254 2.88 9.12 -4.26
N ASN A 255 2.20 9.02 -3.10
CA ASN A 255 1.36 7.86 -2.82
C ASN A 255 0.03 7.87 -3.59
N LEU A 256 -0.54 9.04 -3.89
CA LEU A 256 -1.68 9.13 -4.79
C LEU A 256 -1.31 8.76 -6.24
N SER A 257 -0.05 8.94 -6.65
CA SER A 257 0.42 8.52 -7.98
C SER A 257 0.35 7.01 -8.22
N TYR A 258 0.31 6.18 -7.17
CA TYR A 258 0.05 4.75 -7.29
C TYR A 258 -1.35 4.39 -7.83
N LEU A 259 -2.26 5.36 -7.95
CA LEU A 259 -3.55 5.18 -8.63
C LEU A 259 -3.38 5.19 -10.16
N ILE A 260 -2.26 5.70 -10.68
CA ILE A 260 -1.95 5.69 -12.11
C ILE A 260 -1.49 4.28 -12.50
N PRO A 261 -2.15 3.62 -13.44
CA PRO A 261 -1.75 2.30 -13.91
C PRO A 261 -0.38 2.40 -14.64
N SER A 262 0.68 1.99 -13.96
CA SER A 262 2.06 2.06 -14.42
C SER A 262 2.78 0.73 -14.15
N SER A 263 4.12 0.72 -14.24
CA SER A 263 4.92 -0.44 -13.89
C SER A 263 4.77 -0.85 -12.40
N PRO A 264 5.21 -2.06 -12.02
CA PRO A 264 5.33 -2.45 -10.62
C PRO A 264 6.07 -1.38 -9.81
N GLY A 265 5.59 -1.12 -8.59
CA GLY A 265 6.16 -0.11 -7.72
C GLY A 265 5.87 1.35 -8.13
N ALA A 266 5.04 1.62 -9.16
CA ALA A 266 4.74 2.97 -9.67
C ALA A 266 5.98 3.77 -10.12
N ILE A 267 7.00 3.07 -10.64
CA ILE A 267 8.23 3.69 -11.15
C ILE A 267 7.87 4.67 -12.27
N GLY A 268 8.33 5.90 -12.17
CA GLY A 268 8.03 7.02 -13.06
C GLY A 268 7.03 7.99 -12.47
N PRO A 269 5.77 7.64 -12.29
CA PRO A 269 4.78 8.52 -11.65
C PRO A 269 5.15 8.96 -10.24
N PHE A 270 5.75 8.08 -9.42
CA PHE A 270 6.22 8.40 -8.08
C PHE A 270 7.31 9.49 -8.11
N GLU A 271 8.35 9.29 -8.92
CA GLU A 271 9.47 10.24 -9.03
C GLU A 271 8.98 11.59 -9.54
N LEU A 272 8.08 11.62 -10.53
CA LEU A 272 7.52 12.86 -11.02
C LEU A 272 6.71 13.59 -9.95
N ALA A 273 5.87 12.88 -9.21
CA ALA A 273 5.07 13.46 -8.14
C ALA A 273 5.96 14.08 -7.03
N VAL A 274 7.01 13.37 -6.62
CA VAL A 274 8.00 13.88 -5.65
C VAL A 274 8.71 15.10 -6.20
N LYS A 275 9.28 15.01 -7.41
CA LYS A 275 9.97 16.11 -8.08
C LYS A 275 9.08 17.36 -8.14
N THR A 276 7.87 17.22 -8.67
CA THR A 276 6.92 18.32 -8.82
C THR A 276 6.59 18.98 -7.46
N SER A 277 6.36 18.16 -6.43
CA SER A 277 6.09 18.66 -5.08
C SER A 277 7.24 19.46 -4.49
N LEU A 278 8.48 19.00 -4.66
CA LEU A 278 9.65 19.66 -4.11
C LEU A 278 10.02 20.92 -4.90
N VAL A 279 9.98 20.87 -6.23
CA VAL A 279 10.27 22.03 -7.09
C VAL A 279 9.30 23.15 -6.87
N SER A 280 7.99 22.83 -6.69
CA SER A 280 6.98 23.83 -6.38
C SER A 280 7.17 24.49 -5.01
N HIS A 281 8.01 23.92 -4.14
CA HIS A 281 8.36 24.44 -2.81
C HIS A 281 9.83 24.86 -2.70
N GLY A 282 10.46 25.25 -3.83
CA GLY A 282 11.75 25.90 -3.88
C GLY A 282 12.97 24.99 -4.04
N ALA A 283 12.79 23.67 -4.20
CA ALA A 283 13.91 22.79 -4.48
C ALA A 283 14.41 22.95 -5.93
N ALA A 284 15.72 22.83 -6.13
CA ALA A 284 16.30 22.80 -7.47
C ALA A 284 15.86 21.52 -8.23
N ASP A 285 15.49 21.67 -9.50
CA ASP A 285 14.92 20.59 -10.33
C ASP A 285 15.78 19.31 -10.35
N PRO A 286 17.10 19.34 -10.60
CA PRO A 286 17.92 18.13 -10.58
C PRO A 286 17.98 17.46 -9.20
N GLN A 287 18.04 18.25 -8.12
CA GLN A 287 18.11 17.71 -6.77
C GLN A 287 16.80 17.05 -6.38
N ALA A 288 15.66 17.64 -6.73
CA ALA A 288 14.33 17.10 -6.47
C ALA A 288 14.09 15.77 -7.19
N ALA A 289 14.52 15.65 -8.46
CA ALA A 289 14.38 14.42 -9.21
C ALA A 289 15.27 13.29 -8.66
N LEU A 290 16.53 13.59 -8.34
CA LEU A 290 17.46 12.62 -7.77
C LEU A 290 17.05 12.20 -6.35
N PHE A 291 16.51 13.12 -5.56
CA PHE A 291 15.89 12.81 -4.28
C PHE A 291 14.74 11.81 -4.45
N GLY A 292 13.83 12.06 -5.38
CA GLY A 292 12.71 11.17 -5.67
C GLY A 292 13.18 9.75 -6.01
N LEU A 293 14.19 9.62 -6.85
CA LEU A 293 14.78 8.34 -7.22
C LEU A 293 15.42 7.62 -6.03
N ALA A 294 16.25 8.32 -5.26
CA ALA A 294 16.95 7.74 -4.10
C ALA A 294 15.97 7.27 -3.02
N LEU A 295 14.97 8.12 -2.72
CA LEU A 295 13.95 7.79 -1.74
C LEU A 295 13.07 6.63 -2.20
N HIS A 296 12.64 6.62 -3.47
CA HIS A 296 11.84 5.52 -4.00
C HIS A 296 12.60 4.20 -3.98
N ALA A 297 13.87 4.21 -4.39
CA ALA A 297 14.74 3.04 -4.29
C ALA A 297 14.82 2.53 -2.84
N TRP A 298 14.99 3.44 -1.86
CA TRP A 298 14.96 3.07 -0.44
C TRP A 298 13.64 2.39 -0.03
N LEU A 299 12.49 2.98 -0.38
CA LEU A 299 11.17 2.44 -0.03
C LEU A 299 10.93 1.07 -0.68
N LEU A 300 11.32 0.89 -1.95
CA LEU A 300 11.21 -0.37 -2.65
C LEU A 300 12.11 -1.45 -2.03
N ILE A 301 13.38 -1.13 -1.78
CA ILE A 301 14.37 -2.08 -1.24
C ILE A 301 14.00 -2.47 0.19
N SER A 302 13.63 -1.52 1.04
CA SER A 302 13.32 -1.79 2.45
C SER A 302 12.11 -2.72 2.61
N VAL A 303 11.02 -2.48 1.91
CA VAL A 303 9.81 -3.32 1.96
C VAL A 303 10.02 -4.66 1.27
N THR A 304 10.61 -4.64 0.09
CA THR A 304 10.82 -5.86 -0.68
C THR A 304 11.82 -6.79 0.00
N GLY A 305 12.89 -6.22 0.54
CA GLY A 305 13.89 -6.96 1.32
C GLY A 305 13.31 -7.57 2.59
N ALA A 306 12.61 -6.76 3.40
CA ALA A 306 12.01 -7.26 4.64
C ALA A 306 10.91 -8.32 4.36
N GLY A 307 9.99 -8.05 3.45
CA GLY A 307 8.91 -8.99 3.11
C GLY A 307 9.42 -10.25 2.42
N GLY A 308 10.43 -10.14 1.56
CA GLY A 308 11.11 -11.27 0.94
C GLY A 308 11.82 -12.14 1.97
N LEU A 309 12.57 -11.53 2.90
CA LEU A 309 13.24 -12.26 3.98
C LEU A 309 12.23 -13.02 4.86
N ILE A 310 11.13 -12.38 5.23
CA ILE A 310 10.04 -13.01 6.01
C ILE A 310 9.43 -14.18 5.23
N PHE A 311 9.18 -14.03 3.94
CA PHE A 311 8.64 -15.08 3.08
C PHE A 311 9.57 -16.29 3.00
N PHE A 312 10.84 -16.08 2.68
CA PHE A 312 11.82 -17.17 2.53
C PHE A 312 12.10 -17.89 3.86
N THR A 313 12.28 -17.13 4.95
CA THR A 313 12.51 -17.75 6.27
C THR A 313 11.33 -18.61 6.72
N HIS A 314 10.10 -18.17 6.45
CA HIS A 314 8.92 -18.98 6.75
C HIS A 314 8.88 -20.25 5.88
N ARG A 315 9.11 -20.12 4.58
CA ARG A 315 9.08 -21.24 3.64
C ARG A 315 10.14 -22.29 3.98
N PHE A 316 11.36 -21.89 4.32
CA PHE A 316 12.41 -22.83 4.74
C PHE A 316 12.04 -23.55 6.03
N ARG A 317 11.48 -22.85 7.02
CA ARG A 317 11.04 -23.47 8.28
C ARG A 317 9.91 -24.48 8.09
N THR A 318 8.99 -24.24 7.19
CA THR A 318 7.87 -25.16 6.93
C THR A 318 8.30 -26.34 6.09
N HIS A 319 9.23 -26.17 5.17
CA HIS A 319 9.79 -27.26 4.38
C HIS A 319 10.55 -28.27 5.24
N ASN A 320 11.36 -27.78 6.17
CA ASN A 320 12.15 -28.63 7.08
C ASN A 320 11.29 -29.34 8.15
N LYS A 321 10.06 -28.93 8.40
CA LYS A 321 9.15 -29.60 9.33
C LYS A 321 8.38 -30.78 8.72
N LYS A 322 8.16 -30.79 7.41
CA LYS A 322 7.44 -31.88 6.72
C LYS A 322 8.13 -33.24 6.82
N PRO A 323 9.47 -33.36 6.63
CA PRO A 323 10.16 -34.66 6.79
C PRO A 323 10.06 -35.20 8.22
N LEU A 324 10.21 -34.34 9.25
CA LEU A 324 10.13 -34.72 10.67
C LEU A 324 8.74 -35.22 11.07
N LEU A 325 7.66 -34.63 10.55
CA LEU A 325 6.30 -35.07 10.84
C LEU A 325 5.98 -36.40 10.14
N GLN A 326 6.49 -36.63 8.92
CA GLN A 326 6.38 -37.93 8.26
C GLN A 326 7.15 -39.02 8.99
N GLU A 327 8.32 -38.70 9.56
CA GLU A 327 9.13 -39.65 10.33
C GLU A 327 8.46 -40.01 11.66
N ILE A 328 7.76 -39.07 12.31
CA ILE A 328 6.99 -39.32 13.54
C ILE A 328 5.73 -40.16 13.25
N GLU A 329 5.03 -39.91 12.12
CA GLU A 329 3.86 -40.68 11.72
C GLU A 329 4.22 -42.16 11.32
N THR A 330 5.46 -42.42 10.94
CA THR A 330 5.95 -43.77 10.56
C THR A 330 6.52 -44.56 11.73
N LEU A 331 6.64 -43.93 12.96
CA LEU A 331 7.07 -44.68 14.14
C LEU A 331 5.96 -45.65 14.58
N PRO A 332 6.28 -46.95 14.76
CA PRO A 332 5.29 -47.92 15.23
C PRO A 332 4.75 -47.51 16.62
N ALA A 333 3.43 -47.60 16.76
CA ALA A 333 2.69 -47.30 18.01
C ALA A 333 2.95 -48.36 19.13
N GLU A 334 4.16 -48.92 19.18
CA GLU A 334 4.55 -49.88 20.21
C GLU A 334 5.61 -49.26 21.12
N LEU A 335 5.16 -48.65 22.19
CA LEU A 335 5.90 -48.65 23.44
C LEU A 335 4.99 -49.20 24.54
N PRO A 336 5.50 -50.13 25.38
CA PRO A 336 4.76 -50.94 26.32
C PRO A 336 4.13 -50.13 27.45
#